data_9ea5c48065493e6031746bc3e89f1fcf
#
_entry.id   9ea5c48065493e6031746bc3e89f1fcf
#
_cell.length_a   1.000
_cell.length_b   1.000
_cell.length_c   1.000
_cell.angle_alpha   90.00
_cell.angle_beta   90.00
_cell.angle_gamma   90.00
#
_symmetry.space_group_name_H-M   'P 1'
#
loop_
_entity.id
_entity.type
_entity.pdbx_description
1 polymer ?
#
loop_
_entity_poly.entity_id
_entity_poly.type
_entity_poly.pdbx_seq_one_letter_code
_entity_poly.pdbx_strand_id
1 'polypeptide(L)'
;MPPVADHVRPPEVPSDLSVRSAPAVLDGGSVGAAGSGRLGDLSAQALGCTRCRLSATRTQVVFGSGDPDADLMFVGEAPGAQEDEQGVPFVGRSGQLLDRLVSEEMGLSRNDSYIANVVKCRPPENRDPLPDEIEACRPWLEAQIDLIEPKVIVTLGNFSSKLLLDTKVGITKLRGVAYPYRQLSEGGSVQVVPTFHPAAVLRGGAQPMARVREDLGVAAQILAVPAERSA
;
A
#
# COMPACT_ATOMS: atom_id res chain seq x y z
N MET A 1 17.79 34.69 15.98
CA MET A 1 18.03 33.34 15.45
C MET A 1 16.99 32.45 16.07
N PRO A 2 16.08 31.84 15.29
CA PRO A 2 15.18 30.82 15.83
C PRO A 2 15.96 29.50 16.06
N PRO A 3 15.57 28.67 17.05
CA PRO A 3 16.27 27.44 17.36
C PRO A 3 16.12 26.44 16.19
N VAL A 4 17.26 25.81 15.86
CA VAL A 4 17.35 24.72 14.89
C VAL A 4 16.50 23.56 15.43
N ALA A 5 15.53 23.10 14.64
CA ALA A 5 14.69 21.97 14.97
C ALA A 5 15.56 20.72 15.21
N ASP A 6 15.44 20.11 16.38
CA ASP A 6 16.02 18.82 16.71
C ASP A 6 15.64 17.82 15.61
N HIS A 7 16.62 17.39 14.84
CA HIS A 7 16.48 16.24 13.95
C HIS A 7 16.29 15.00 14.82
N VAL A 8 15.04 14.65 15.07
CA VAL A 8 14.68 13.38 15.66
C VAL A 8 15.20 12.29 14.73
N ARG A 9 16.24 11.58 15.20
CA ARG A 9 16.79 10.41 14.50
C ARG A 9 15.64 9.45 14.19
N PRO A 10 15.50 8.97 12.93
CA PRO A 10 14.45 8.00 12.61
C PRO A 10 14.57 6.78 13.54
N PRO A 11 13.47 6.18 13.98
CA PRO A 11 13.52 4.99 14.81
C PRO A 11 14.32 3.91 14.08
N GLU A 12 15.26 3.28 14.78
CA GLU A 12 16.01 2.15 14.26
C GLU A 12 15.02 1.06 13.86
N VAL A 13 14.79 0.91 12.56
CA VAL A 13 14.22 -0.31 12.00
C VAL A 13 15.33 -1.34 12.10
N PRO A 14 15.06 -2.56 12.58
CA PRO A 14 16.07 -3.60 12.65
C PRO A 14 16.79 -3.70 11.32
N SER A 15 18.12 -3.66 11.33
CA SER A 15 18.98 -3.76 10.15
C SER A 15 18.92 -5.14 9.47
N ASP A 16 18.13 -6.04 10.03
CA ASP A 16 17.84 -7.38 9.52
C ASP A 16 16.44 -7.43 8.85
N LEU A 17 16.22 -6.51 7.93
CA LEU A 17 15.27 -6.77 6.85
C LEU A 17 15.98 -7.71 5.88
N SER A 18 16.13 -8.98 6.31
CA SER A 18 16.53 -10.05 5.43
C SER A 18 15.58 -9.99 4.22
N VAL A 19 16.16 -9.73 3.06
CA VAL A 19 15.48 -9.74 1.76
C VAL A 19 14.62 -11.00 1.73
N ARG A 20 13.32 -10.85 1.95
CA ARG A 20 12.40 -11.98 1.92
C ARG A 20 12.41 -12.50 0.50
N SER A 21 12.96 -13.68 0.31
CA SER A 21 12.86 -14.43 -0.94
C SER A 21 11.38 -14.58 -1.26
N ALA A 22 10.99 -14.23 -2.48
CA ALA A 22 9.63 -14.38 -2.97
C ALA A 22 9.15 -15.81 -2.72
N PRO A 23 7.90 -16.01 -2.26
CA PRO A 23 7.31 -17.34 -2.25
C PRO A 23 7.31 -17.87 -3.69
N ALA A 24 7.56 -19.16 -3.85
CA ALA A 24 7.68 -19.82 -5.15
C ALA A 24 6.52 -19.42 -6.07
N VAL A 25 6.88 -18.70 -7.14
CA VAL A 25 5.97 -18.34 -8.23
C VAL A 25 5.47 -19.64 -8.86
N LEU A 26 4.16 -19.76 -8.98
CA LEU A 26 3.55 -20.78 -9.80
C LEU A 26 4.00 -20.57 -11.25
N ASP A 27 4.72 -21.57 -11.78
CA ASP A 27 5.33 -21.72 -13.08
C ASP A 27 5.15 -20.68 -14.19
N GLY A 28 6.31 -20.23 -14.67
CA GLY A 28 6.73 -20.07 -16.06
C GLY A 28 5.88 -19.25 -17.06
N GLY A 29 6.35 -18.00 -17.36
CA GLY A 29 5.91 -17.26 -18.55
C GLY A 29 6.65 -15.92 -18.67
N SER A 30 7.15 -15.62 -19.84
CA SER A 30 8.07 -14.54 -20.25
C SER A 30 7.60 -13.12 -19.93
N VAL A 31 8.56 -12.26 -19.62
CA VAL A 31 8.43 -10.85 -19.26
C VAL A 31 8.09 -9.99 -20.49
N GLY A 32 7.10 -9.09 -20.38
CA GLY A 32 6.71 -8.08 -21.36
C GLY A 32 5.25 -8.26 -21.81
N ALA A 33 4.37 -7.29 -21.68
CA ALA A 33 2.92 -7.31 -21.87
C ALA A 33 2.14 -8.32 -20.97
N ALA A 34 2.86 -9.10 -20.18
CA ALA A 34 2.36 -10.18 -19.31
C ALA A 34 1.92 -9.69 -17.93
N GLY A 35 2.28 -8.48 -17.48
CA GLY A 35 1.96 -7.98 -16.16
C GLY A 35 0.45 -7.80 -15.95
N SER A 36 -0.22 -7.12 -16.86
CA SER A 36 -1.66 -6.87 -16.80
C SER A 36 -2.48 -8.18 -16.90
N GLY A 37 -2.05 -9.11 -17.75
CA GLY A 37 -2.66 -10.45 -17.86
C GLY A 37 -2.51 -11.25 -16.56
N ARG A 38 -1.31 -11.30 -16.01
CA ARG A 38 -1.01 -12.04 -14.76
C ARG A 38 -1.73 -11.46 -13.54
N LEU A 39 -1.82 -10.13 -13.46
CA LEU A 39 -2.58 -9.47 -12.38
C LEU A 39 -4.09 -9.74 -12.54
N GLY A 40 -4.61 -9.79 -13.76
CA GLY A 40 -5.98 -10.18 -14.07
C GLY A 40 -6.28 -11.63 -13.65
N ASP A 41 -5.37 -12.57 -13.95
CA ASP A 41 -5.48 -13.97 -13.55
C ASP A 41 -5.46 -14.13 -12.02
N LEU A 42 -4.58 -13.38 -11.34
CA LEU A 42 -4.51 -13.35 -9.89
C LEU A 42 -5.81 -12.80 -9.27
N SER A 43 -6.37 -11.75 -9.87
CA SER A 43 -7.66 -11.18 -9.47
C SER A 43 -8.78 -12.20 -9.62
N ALA A 44 -8.87 -12.87 -10.76
CA ALA A 44 -9.88 -13.92 -11.00
C ALA A 44 -9.83 -15.05 -9.97
N GLN A 45 -8.62 -15.49 -9.58
CA GLN A 45 -8.44 -16.47 -8.51
C GLN A 45 -8.89 -15.93 -7.15
N ALA A 46 -8.61 -14.64 -6.85
CA ALA A 46 -8.96 -14.03 -5.58
C ALA A 46 -10.48 -13.87 -5.39
N LEU A 47 -11.25 -13.69 -6.47
CA LEU A 47 -12.72 -13.58 -6.41
C LEU A 47 -13.37 -14.78 -5.73
N GLY A 48 -12.85 -16.00 -5.94
CA GLY A 48 -13.31 -17.23 -5.31
C GLY A 48 -12.69 -17.56 -3.95
N CYS A 49 -11.87 -16.66 -3.36
CA CYS A 49 -11.10 -16.96 -2.15
C CYS A 49 -12.00 -17.27 -0.93
N THR A 50 -11.70 -18.37 -0.24
CA THR A 50 -12.35 -18.78 1.02
C THR A 50 -11.36 -19.04 2.16
N ARG A 51 -10.14 -18.46 2.08
CA ARG A 51 -9.04 -18.75 3.00
C ARG A 51 -9.27 -18.28 4.46
N CYS A 52 -10.20 -17.36 4.69
CA CYS A 52 -10.54 -16.89 6.04
C CYS A 52 -12.03 -16.63 6.20
N ARG A 53 -12.45 -16.42 7.44
CA ARG A 53 -13.87 -16.21 7.82
C ARG A 53 -14.54 -15.01 7.15
N LEU A 54 -13.79 -14.02 6.66
CA LEU A 54 -14.35 -12.84 5.98
C LEU A 54 -15.08 -13.22 4.67
N SER A 55 -14.78 -14.38 4.10
CA SER A 55 -15.47 -14.88 2.91
C SER A 55 -16.96 -15.14 3.13
N ALA A 56 -17.38 -15.40 4.37
CA ALA A 56 -18.78 -15.68 4.72
C ALA A 56 -19.66 -14.42 4.84
N THR A 57 -19.04 -13.24 5.01
CA THR A 57 -19.76 -11.99 5.33
C THR A 57 -19.56 -10.88 4.31
N ARG A 58 -18.58 -11.01 3.42
CA ARG A 58 -18.36 -10.03 2.33
C ARG A 58 -19.49 -10.09 1.30
N THR A 59 -19.77 -8.96 0.66
CA THR A 59 -20.59 -8.91 -0.56
C THR A 59 -19.76 -9.37 -1.74
N GLN A 60 -18.55 -8.82 -1.89
CA GLN A 60 -17.60 -9.22 -2.91
C GLN A 60 -16.15 -9.03 -2.47
N VAL A 61 -15.21 -9.58 -3.23
CA VAL A 61 -13.77 -9.34 -3.03
C VAL A 61 -13.41 -7.98 -3.60
N VAL A 62 -12.73 -7.17 -2.82
CA VAL A 62 -12.13 -5.89 -3.27
C VAL A 62 -10.64 -6.15 -3.49
N PHE A 63 -10.31 -6.66 -4.69
CA PHE A 63 -8.94 -7.10 -4.97
C PHE A 63 -7.94 -5.95 -5.01
N GLY A 64 -8.25 -4.92 -5.74
CA GLY A 64 -7.44 -3.73 -6.00
C GLY A 64 -7.87 -3.08 -7.30
N SER A 65 -7.39 -1.88 -7.58
CA SER A 65 -7.67 -1.17 -8.83
C SER A 65 -6.60 -0.13 -9.16
N GLY A 66 -6.43 0.18 -10.41
CA GLY A 66 -5.47 1.16 -10.92
C GLY A 66 -4.62 0.59 -12.05
N ASP A 67 -3.51 1.27 -12.31
CA ASP A 67 -2.55 0.88 -13.33
C ASP A 67 -1.75 -0.36 -12.89
N PRO A 68 -1.76 -1.48 -13.62
CA PRO A 68 -0.95 -2.65 -13.30
C PRO A 68 0.56 -2.42 -13.43
N ASP A 69 0.99 -1.37 -14.12
CA ASP A 69 2.39 -1.01 -14.31
C ASP A 69 2.77 0.28 -13.53
N ALA A 70 2.00 0.62 -12.49
CA ALA A 70 2.18 1.84 -11.71
C ALA A 70 3.48 1.86 -10.90
N ASP A 71 4.23 2.94 -11.00
CA ASP A 71 5.36 3.24 -10.11
C ASP A 71 4.94 3.54 -8.65
N LEU A 72 3.66 3.89 -8.43
CA LEU A 72 3.08 4.23 -7.14
C LEU A 72 1.97 3.28 -6.74
N MET A 73 2.08 2.70 -5.55
CA MET A 73 1.04 1.86 -4.97
C MET A 73 0.56 2.40 -3.63
N PHE A 74 -0.74 2.42 -3.39
CA PHE A 74 -1.33 2.69 -2.08
C PHE A 74 -1.82 1.40 -1.44
N VAL A 75 -1.50 1.21 -0.16
CA VAL A 75 -1.95 0.03 0.60
C VAL A 75 -2.68 0.48 1.86
N GLY A 76 -3.99 0.30 1.88
CA GLY A 76 -4.84 0.53 3.05
C GLY A 76 -4.98 -0.71 3.93
N GLU A 77 -5.99 -0.68 4.80
CA GLU A 77 -6.26 -1.74 5.79
C GLU A 77 -7.25 -2.79 5.25
N ALA A 78 -8.47 -2.38 4.99
CA ALA A 78 -9.60 -3.23 4.63
C ALA A 78 -10.65 -2.45 3.83
N PRO A 79 -11.50 -3.12 3.04
CA PRO A 79 -12.67 -2.51 2.43
C PRO A 79 -13.68 -2.04 3.47
N GLY A 80 -14.29 -0.87 3.26
CA GLY A 80 -15.48 -0.41 3.95
C GLY A 80 -16.76 -0.90 3.25
N ALA A 81 -17.92 -0.36 3.68
CA ALA A 81 -19.21 -0.78 3.15
C ALA A 81 -19.39 -0.46 1.65
N GLN A 82 -18.98 0.73 1.23
CA GLN A 82 -19.11 1.14 -0.18
C GLN A 82 -18.15 0.37 -1.09
N GLU A 83 -16.95 0.08 -0.60
CA GLU A 83 -15.97 -0.72 -1.30
C GLU A 83 -16.44 -2.18 -1.46
N ASP A 84 -17.03 -2.76 -0.42
CA ASP A 84 -17.60 -4.12 -0.43
C ASP A 84 -18.78 -4.24 -1.39
N GLU A 85 -19.60 -3.19 -1.51
CA GLU A 85 -20.73 -3.12 -2.43
C GLU A 85 -20.27 -2.99 -3.90
N GLN A 86 -19.23 -2.16 -4.15
CA GLN A 86 -18.78 -1.82 -5.51
C GLN A 86 -17.63 -2.71 -6.02
N GLY A 87 -16.94 -3.44 -5.15
CA GLY A 87 -15.76 -4.24 -5.51
C GLY A 87 -14.50 -3.41 -5.81
N VAL A 88 -14.51 -2.11 -5.52
CA VAL A 88 -13.42 -1.18 -5.82
C VAL A 88 -12.89 -0.55 -4.53
N PRO A 89 -11.55 -0.53 -4.30
CA PRO A 89 -10.97 0.05 -3.10
C PRO A 89 -11.09 1.57 -3.09
N PHE A 90 -11.24 2.15 -1.90
CA PHE A 90 -11.22 3.61 -1.68
C PHE A 90 -12.21 4.39 -2.57
N VAL A 91 -13.48 4.00 -2.59
CA VAL A 91 -14.56 4.73 -3.29
C VAL A 91 -15.36 5.64 -2.35
N GLY A 92 -15.32 5.40 -1.04
CA GLY A 92 -15.98 6.20 -0.03
C GLY A 92 -15.27 7.51 0.28
N ARG A 93 -15.71 8.20 1.36
CA ARG A 93 -15.17 9.52 1.79
C ARG A 93 -13.64 9.51 1.99
N SER A 94 -13.08 8.40 2.48
CA SER A 94 -11.64 8.24 2.65
C SER A 94 -10.91 8.19 1.32
N GLY A 95 -11.50 7.54 0.31
CA GLY A 95 -10.96 7.48 -1.04
C GLY A 95 -11.00 8.84 -1.73
N GLN A 96 -12.13 9.56 -1.66
CA GLN A 96 -12.26 10.92 -2.20
C GLN A 96 -11.21 11.87 -1.60
N LEU A 97 -10.91 11.74 -0.31
CA LEU A 97 -9.83 12.50 0.31
C LEU A 97 -8.47 12.08 -0.24
N LEU A 98 -8.21 10.76 -0.38
CA LEU A 98 -6.96 10.25 -0.95
C LEU A 98 -6.75 10.80 -2.36
N ASP A 99 -7.74 10.66 -3.24
CA ASP A 99 -7.68 11.12 -4.64
C ASP A 99 -7.35 12.62 -4.71
N ARG A 100 -8.00 13.44 -3.86
CA ARG A 100 -7.72 14.87 -3.76
C ARG A 100 -6.28 15.15 -3.33
N LEU A 101 -5.79 14.48 -2.28
CA LEU A 101 -4.44 14.69 -1.77
C LEU A 101 -3.36 14.24 -2.76
N VAL A 102 -3.57 13.13 -3.44
CA VAL A 102 -2.67 12.65 -4.50
C VAL A 102 -2.59 13.66 -5.64
N SER A 103 -3.72 14.21 -6.06
CA SER A 103 -3.75 15.24 -7.10
C SER A 103 -3.08 16.54 -6.66
N GLU A 104 -3.35 17.02 -5.44
CA GLU A 104 -2.81 18.27 -4.92
C GLU A 104 -1.30 18.22 -4.63
N GLU A 105 -0.78 17.09 -4.09
CA GLU A 105 0.60 16.99 -3.62
C GLU A 105 1.55 16.31 -4.63
N MET A 106 1.01 15.48 -5.52
CA MET A 106 1.82 14.68 -6.44
C MET A 106 1.54 15.00 -7.91
N GLY A 107 0.44 15.74 -8.21
CA GLY A 107 0.00 16.00 -9.58
C GLY A 107 -0.45 14.75 -10.33
N LEU A 108 -0.73 13.66 -9.63
CA LEU A 108 -1.14 12.38 -10.17
C LEU A 108 -2.65 12.18 -10.03
N SER A 109 -3.21 11.34 -10.86
CA SER A 109 -4.59 10.86 -10.75
C SER A 109 -4.62 9.46 -10.12
N ARG A 110 -5.81 9.01 -9.75
CA ARG A 110 -6.04 7.64 -9.29
C ARG A 110 -5.57 6.60 -10.31
N ASN A 111 -5.68 6.91 -11.61
CA ASN A 111 -5.31 5.99 -12.69
C ASN A 111 -3.79 5.89 -12.91
N ASP A 112 -2.99 6.79 -12.31
CA ASP A 112 -1.53 6.76 -12.36
C ASP A 112 -0.94 5.96 -11.18
N SER A 113 -1.78 5.30 -10.39
CA SER A 113 -1.38 4.51 -9.24
C SER A 113 -2.16 3.19 -9.16
N TYR A 114 -1.67 2.25 -8.36
CA TYR A 114 -2.43 1.06 -7.98
C TYR A 114 -2.85 1.13 -6.52
N ILE A 115 -4.12 0.81 -6.22
CA ILE A 115 -4.68 0.92 -4.86
C ILE A 115 -5.17 -0.45 -4.42
N ALA A 116 -4.71 -0.88 -3.23
CA ALA A 116 -5.11 -2.13 -2.61
C ALA A 116 -5.27 -1.99 -1.09
N ASN A 117 -5.68 -3.07 -0.44
CA ASN A 117 -5.73 -3.19 1.02
C ASN A 117 -4.99 -4.44 1.50
N VAL A 118 -4.65 -4.48 2.78
CA VAL A 118 -4.08 -5.65 3.46
C VAL A 118 -5.02 -6.84 3.35
N VAL A 119 -6.30 -6.67 3.70
CA VAL A 119 -7.33 -7.69 3.48
C VAL A 119 -8.25 -7.29 2.32
N LYS A 120 -8.66 -8.30 1.53
CA LYS A 120 -9.46 -8.08 0.32
C LYS A 120 -10.98 -8.20 0.56
N CYS A 121 -11.38 -8.48 1.78
CA CYS A 121 -12.77 -8.65 2.18
C CYS A 121 -13.08 -7.74 3.35
N ARG A 122 -14.31 -7.21 3.39
CA ARG A 122 -14.78 -6.32 4.46
C ARG A 122 -14.95 -7.09 5.77
N PRO A 123 -14.30 -6.66 6.87
CA PRO A 123 -14.63 -7.18 8.20
C PRO A 123 -16.03 -6.73 8.65
N PRO A 124 -16.79 -7.57 9.39
CA PRO A 124 -18.09 -7.20 9.92
C PRO A 124 -18.05 -5.86 10.67
N GLU A 125 -19.03 -4.97 10.42
CA GLU A 125 -19.15 -3.66 11.04
C GLU A 125 -17.92 -2.74 10.88
N ASN A 126 -17.07 -3.02 9.88
CA ASN A 126 -15.78 -2.36 9.64
C ASN A 126 -14.85 -2.41 10.87
N ARG A 127 -14.88 -3.50 11.66
CA ARG A 127 -13.89 -3.73 12.71
C ARG A 127 -12.49 -3.88 12.14
N ASP A 128 -11.50 -3.75 12.98
CA ASP A 128 -10.13 -4.07 12.61
C ASP A 128 -10.01 -5.53 12.15
N PRO A 129 -9.20 -5.83 11.12
CA PRO A 129 -8.94 -7.20 10.70
C PRO A 129 -8.16 -7.97 11.77
N LEU A 130 -8.52 -9.24 11.98
CA LEU A 130 -7.84 -10.12 12.92
C LEU A 130 -6.50 -10.61 12.35
N PRO A 131 -5.54 -10.99 13.21
CA PRO A 131 -4.23 -11.47 12.75
C PRO A 131 -4.31 -12.66 11.80
N ASP A 132 -5.22 -13.62 12.03
CA ASP A 132 -5.45 -14.79 11.18
C ASP A 132 -6.06 -14.40 9.81
N GLU A 133 -6.89 -13.35 9.77
CA GLU A 133 -7.46 -12.81 8.53
C GLU A 133 -6.38 -12.12 7.68
N ILE A 134 -5.50 -11.35 8.34
CA ILE A 134 -4.36 -10.69 7.69
C ILE A 134 -3.42 -11.74 7.10
N GLU A 135 -3.04 -12.74 7.90
CA GLU A 135 -2.11 -13.78 7.46
C GLU A 135 -2.65 -14.62 6.29
N ALA A 136 -3.93 -14.99 6.35
CA ALA A 136 -4.60 -15.70 5.26
C ALA A 136 -4.71 -14.88 3.96
N CYS A 137 -4.77 -13.53 4.07
CA CYS A 137 -4.92 -12.62 2.95
C CYS A 137 -3.58 -12.10 2.41
N ARG A 138 -2.50 -12.15 3.22
CA ARG A 138 -1.14 -11.67 2.88
C ARG A 138 -0.66 -12.14 1.50
N PRO A 139 -0.78 -13.42 1.09
CA PRO A 139 -0.26 -13.86 -0.20
C PRO A 139 -0.83 -13.11 -1.40
N TRP A 140 -2.07 -12.61 -1.31
CA TRP A 140 -2.67 -11.81 -2.39
C TRP A 140 -1.98 -10.45 -2.53
N LEU A 141 -1.69 -9.77 -1.42
CA LEU A 141 -1.01 -8.48 -1.44
C LEU A 141 0.45 -8.63 -1.89
N GLU A 142 1.14 -9.65 -1.40
CA GLU A 142 2.53 -9.92 -1.79
C GLU A 142 2.65 -10.20 -3.29
N ALA A 143 1.76 -11.04 -3.84
CA ALA A 143 1.72 -11.31 -5.26
C ALA A 143 1.36 -10.07 -6.11
N GLN A 144 0.52 -9.17 -5.61
CA GLN A 144 0.25 -7.89 -6.27
C GLN A 144 1.51 -7.03 -6.33
N ILE A 145 2.23 -6.89 -5.21
CA ILE A 145 3.48 -6.12 -5.16
C ILE A 145 4.54 -6.72 -6.09
N ASP A 146 4.64 -8.06 -6.13
CA ASP A 146 5.59 -8.77 -6.99
C ASP A 146 5.26 -8.63 -8.50
N LEU A 147 3.99 -8.49 -8.86
CA LEU A 147 3.56 -8.34 -10.25
C LEU A 147 3.62 -6.90 -10.74
N ILE A 148 3.36 -5.93 -9.86
CA ILE A 148 3.33 -4.49 -10.18
C ILE A 148 4.74 -3.90 -10.11
N GLU A 149 5.59 -4.39 -9.19
CA GLU A 149 6.94 -3.87 -8.91
C GLU A 149 6.99 -2.34 -8.72
N PRO A 150 6.13 -1.74 -7.86
CA PRO A 150 6.07 -0.30 -7.71
C PRO A 150 7.39 0.25 -7.14
N LYS A 151 7.82 1.42 -7.55
CA LYS A 151 8.99 2.12 -6.95
C LYS A 151 8.68 2.57 -5.52
N VAL A 152 7.44 3.01 -5.29
CA VAL A 152 6.98 3.53 -4.00
C VAL A 152 5.66 2.89 -3.58
N ILE A 153 5.60 2.43 -2.33
CA ILE A 153 4.37 2.01 -1.67
C ILE A 153 4.05 3.00 -0.55
N VAL A 154 2.96 3.73 -0.67
CA VAL A 154 2.43 4.55 0.43
C VAL A 154 1.48 3.70 1.26
N THR A 155 1.84 3.43 2.52
CA THR A 155 1.00 2.67 3.44
C THR A 155 0.10 3.60 4.25
N LEU A 156 -1.21 3.31 4.24
CA LEU A 156 -2.26 4.13 4.84
C LEU A 156 -2.67 3.56 6.20
N GLY A 157 -2.00 4.03 7.26
CA GLY A 157 -2.31 3.66 8.65
C GLY A 157 -1.44 2.55 9.22
N ASN A 158 -1.83 2.05 10.40
CA ASN A 158 -1.03 1.10 11.19
C ASN A 158 -0.91 -0.29 10.57
N PHE A 159 -2.02 -0.85 10.05
CA PHE A 159 -2.06 -2.26 9.61
C PHE A 159 -1.14 -2.50 8.42
N SER A 160 -1.25 -1.70 7.37
CA SER A 160 -0.39 -1.81 6.19
C SER A 160 1.07 -1.49 6.51
N SER A 161 1.33 -0.45 7.32
CA SER A 161 2.70 -0.09 7.69
C SER A 161 3.38 -1.19 8.51
N LYS A 162 2.69 -1.74 9.52
CA LYS A 162 3.24 -2.81 10.36
C LYS A 162 3.44 -4.11 9.59
N LEU A 163 2.52 -4.43 8.67
CA LEU A 163 2.62 -5.63 7.85
C LEU A 163 3.83 -5.57 6.92
N LEU A 164 3.96 -4.49 6.14
CA LEU A 164 5.02 -4.40 5.13
C LEU A 164 6.40 -4.17 5.77
N LEU A 165 6.48 -3.39 6.85
CA LEU A 165 7.74 -3.13 7.54
C LEU A 165 8.08 -4.15 8.63
N ASP A 166 7.25 -5.18 8.83
CA ASP A 166 7.42 -6.21 9.86
C ASP A 166 7.74 -5.63 11.25
N THR A 167 6.99 -4.62 11.66
CA THR A 167 7.27 -3.85 12.88
C THR A 167 6.04 -3.74 13.79
N LYS A 168 6.28 -3.54 15.08
CA LYS A 168 5.25 -3.21 16.07
C LYS A 168 5.14 -1.70 16.32
N VAL A 169 6.01 -0.90 15.72
CA VAL A 169 6.03 0.56 15.87
C VAL A 169 4.76 1.17 15.30
N GLY A 170 4.21 2.17 15.99
CA GLY A 170 2.99 2.86 15.57
C GLY A 170 3.24 3.90 14.49
N ILE A 171 2.20 4.15 13.66
CA ILE A 171 2.25 5.06 12.52
C ILE A 171 2.76 6.47 12.86
N THR A 172 2.46 6.97 14.05
CA THR A 172 2.92 8.31 14.49
C THR A 172 4.45 8.43 14.54
N LYS A 173 5.15 7.31 14.76
CA LYS A 173 6.62 7.25 14.79
C LYS A 173 7.20 6.81 13.45
N LEU A 174 6.46 6.03 12.65
CA LEU A 174 6.92 5.51 11.35
C LEU A 174 6.81 6.56 10.23
N ARG A 175 5.81 7.44 10.27
CA ARG A 175 5.53 8.38 9.19
C ARG A 175 6.67 9.38 8.94
N GLY A 176 6.69 9.97 7.76
CA GLY A 176 7.58 11.07 7.39
C GLY A 176 8.95 10.66 6.87
N VAL A 177 9.21 9.37 6.73
CA VAL A 177 10.45 8.82 6.15
C VAL A 177 10.13 7.64 5.24
N ALA A 178 11.04 7.37 4.30
CA ALA A 178 10.98 6.20 3.43
C ALA A 178 11.81 5.05 4.01
N TYR A 179 11.32 3.84 3.84
CA TYR A 179 11.98 2.61 4.29
C TYR A 179 12.19 1.67 3.09
N PRO A 180 13.40 1.12 2.90
CA PRO A 180 13.61 0.10 1.87
C PRO A 180 12.80 -1.16 2.21
N TYR A 181 12.17 -1.77 1.19
CA TYR A 181 11.30 -2.93 1.38
C TYR A 181 11.77 -4.16 0.62
N ARG A 182 11.86 -4.09 -0.70
CA ARG A 182 12.29 -5.19 -1.57
C ARG A 182 13.23 -4.68 -2.66
N GLN A 183 14.07 -5.56 -3.20
CA GLN A 183 14.83 -5.24 -4.40
C GLN A 183 13.92 -5.34 -5.63
N LEU A 184 14.09 -4.44 -6.57
CA LEU A 184 13.42 -4.47 -7.87
C LEU A 184 14.21 -5.35 -8.84
N SER A 185 13.52 -5.95 -9.81
CA SER A 185 14.13 -6.81 -10.83
C SER A 185 15.17 -6.07 -11.69
N GLU A 186 14.93 -4.79 -11.97
CA GLU A 186 15.80 -3.92 -12.77
C GLU A 186 16.85 -3.15 -11.96
N GLY A 187 17.00 -3.47 -10.68
CA GLY A 187 17.87 -2.76 -9.73
C GLY A 187 17.14 -1.68 -8.93
N GLY A 188 17.76 -1.25 -7.81
CA GLY A 188 17.12 -0.39 -6.84
C GLY A 188 16.22 -1.14 -5.87
N SER A 189 15.42 -0.43 -5.08
CA SER A 189 14.52 -1.02 -4.10
C SER A 189 13.19 -0.32 -4.04
N VAL A 190 12.12 -1.08 -3.83
CA VAL A 190 10.80 -0.55 -3.46
C VAL A 190 10.93 0.21 -2.16
N GLN A 191 10.42 1.44 -2.13
CA GLN A 191 10.40 2.27 -0.91
C GLN A 191 9.00 2.30 -0.31
N VAL A 192 8.91 2.04 0.99
CA VAL A 192 7.65 2.17 1.75
C VAL A 192 7.64 3.51 2.47
N VAL A 193 6.60 4.31 2.23
CA VAL A 193 6.36 5.60 2.89
C VAL A 193 5.09 5.48 3.74
N PRO A 194 5.22 5.33 5.07
CA PRO A 194 4.05 5.27 5.96
C PRO A 194 3.39 6.63 6.13
N THR A 195 2.06 6.67 6.11
CA THR A 195 1.28 7.86 6.44
C THR A 195 0.00 7.52 7.21
N PHE A 196 -0.71 8.54 7.70
CA PHE A 196 -2.00 8.34 8.37
C PHE A 196 -3.07 7.83 7.38
N HIS A 197 -3.95 6.98 7.87
CA HIS A 197 -5.11 6.57 7.10
C HIS A 197 -6.05 7.77 6.85
N PRO A 198 -6.59 7.97 5.63
CA PRO A 198 -7.49 9.10 5.34
C PRO A 198 -8.69 9.22 6.28
N ALA A 199 -9.24 8.10 6.77
CA ALA A 199 -10.31 8.13 7.78
C ALA A 199 -9.87 8.76 9.11
N ALA A 200 -8.60 8.62 9.51
CA ALA A 200 -8.08 9.29 10.70
C ALA A 200 -7.92 10.80 10.46
N VAL A 201 -7.53 11.20 9.24
CA VAL A 201 -7.46 12.61 8.83
C VAL A 201 -8.84 13.26 8.89
N LEU A 202 -9.88 12.59 8.36
CA LEU A 202 -11.25 13.08 8.39
C LEU A 202 -11.78 13.31 9.82
N ARG A 203 -11.31 12.54 10.79
CA ARG A 203 -11.66 12.70 12.22
C ARG A 203 -10.79 13.71 12.94
N GLY A 204 -9.51 13.83 12.56
CA GLY A 204 -8.50 14.60 13.27
C GLY A 204 -8.29 16.04 12.78
N GLY A 205 -8.86 16.41 11.64
CA GLY A 205 -8.81 17.77 11.09
C GLY A 205 -7.45 18.20 10.52
N ALA A 206 -7.08 19.47 10.73
CA ALA A 206 -5.97 20.13 10.01
C ALA A 206 -4.59 19.53 10.28
N GLN A 207 -4.29 19.12 11.52
CA GLN A 207 -2.94 18.65 11.87
C GLN A 207 -2.58 17.31 11.22
N PRO A 208 -3.42 16.26 11.28
CA PRO A 208 -3.15 15.04 10.51
C PRO A 208 -3.12 15.28 9.00
N MET A 209 -3.93 16.21 8.49
CA MET A 209 -3.95 16.60 7.09
C MET A 209 -2.58 17.13 6.63
N ALA A 210 -2.01 18.09 7.35
CA ALA A 210 -0.70 18.65 7.03
C ALA A 210 0.38 17.56 6.98
N ARG A 211 0.33 16.62 7.94
CA ARG A 211 1.28 15.51 7.99
C ARG A 211 1.16 14.53 6.83
N VAL A 212 -0.05 14.23 6.37
CA VAL A 212 -0.22 13.39 5.16
C VAL A 212 0.34 14.08 3.92
N ARG A 213 0.16 15.40 3.80
CA ARG A 213 0.75 16.19 2.70
C ARG A 213 2.28 16.10 2.71
N GLU A 214 2.92 16.26 3.88
CA GLU A 214 4.36 16.07 4.04
C GLU A 214 4.81 14.67 3.59
N ASP A 215 4.11 13.62 4.01
CA ASP A 215 4.44 12.23 3.68
C ASP A 215 4.29 11.94 2.17
N LEU A 216 3.23 12.45 1.54
CA LEU A 216 3.06 12.36 0.10
C LEU A 216 4.14 13.11 -0.67
N GLY A 217 4.62 14.26 -0.12
CA GLY A 217 5.77 14.96 -0.66
C GLY A 217 7.05 14.11 -0.66
N VAL A 218 7.28 13.30 0.38
CA VAL A 218 8.39 12.33 0.41
C VAL A 218 8.24 11.29 -0.70
N ALA A 219 7.06 10.73 -0.88
CA ALA A 219 6.79 9.77 -1.96
C ALA A 219 6.99 10.38 -3.35
N ALA A 220 6.51 11.62 -3.56
CA ALA A 220 6.68 12.35 -4.82
C ALA A 220 8.15 12.61 -5.15
N GLN A 221 8.98 12.94 -4.16
CA GLN A 221 10.42 13.14 -4.36
C GLN A 221 11.11 11.85 -4.83
N ILE A 222 10.75 10.69 -4.28
CA ILE A 222 11.33 9.41 -4.69
C ILE A 222 10.94 9.07 -6.13
N LEU A 223 9.67 9.30 -6.51
CA LEU A 223 9.19 9.06 -7.87
C LEU A 223 9.84 9.98 -8.91
N ALA A 224 10.24 11.19 -8.51
CA ALA A 224 10.88 12.17 -9.39
C ALA A 224 12.36 11.84 -9.68
N VAL A 225 12.99 10.94 -8.93
CA VAL A 225 14.38 10.52 -9.18
C VAL A 225 14.41 9.57 -10.38
N PRO A 226 15.08 9.93 -11.49
CA PRO A 226 15.25 9.01 -12.61
C PRO A 226 15.97 7.75 -12.14
N ALA A 227 15.53 6.57 -12.58
CA ALA A 227 16.28 5.35 -12.37
C ALA A 227 17.68 5.53 -12.98
N GLU A 228 18.73 5.44 -12.17
CA GLU A 228 20.11 5.39 -12.69
C GLU A 228 20.21 4.15 -13.55
N ARG A 229 20.26 4.35 -14.87
CA ARG A 229 20.54 3.27 -15.80
C ARG A 229 21.99 2.87 -15.54
N SER A 230 22.18 1.70 -14.92
CA SER A 230 23.49 1.07 -14.84
C SER A 230 24.02 0.89 -16.27
N ALA A 231 25.15 1.55 -16.55
CA ALA A 231 25.86 1.45 -17.82
C ALA A 231 26.59 0.10 -17.94
#